data_f0bc9713e94239890cbf8bbccb26fadf
#
_entry.id   f0bc9713e94239890cbf8bbccb26fadf
#
_cell.length_a   1.000
_cell.length_b   1.000
_cell.length_c   1.000
_cell.angle_alpha   90.00
_cell.angle_beta   90.00
_cell.angle_gamma   90.00
#
_symmetry.space_group_name_H-M   'P 1'
#
loop_
_entity.id
_entity.type
_entity.pdbx_description
1 polymer ?
#
loop_
_entity_poly.entity_id
_entity_poly.type
_entity_poly.pdbx_seq_one_letter_code
_entity_poly.pdbx_strand_id
1 'polypeptide(L)'
;CCYWLCKGEADMRSLVRHYRNHPSVIMWSLGNEVPDQSTDTGAEIAHKLTAYSHDEDPTRPTSYGCNRGDIAYREIVNYVDVFGQNYHLNAYGDFLKQNPTRRYHASETSSATSSRGEYFFPVNTRPNDNRANFQLSSYDMKTVGWGCMPEDEFAMLEKYPSMSGEFVWTGFDYLGEPTPYNKDLTNLLNFSDPAELEAAKKELEELGKIKTPSRSSYFGIVDLCGFPKDRYYNYQSYWRKDLPLVHILPHWNWPERVGEVTPVHIYTSGDEVELFLNGKSQGKRKKEHSYDRLTWDDVRYEPGELKAVAYKEGKRWAEQLVKTTGQPAGS
;
A
#
# COMPACT_ATOMS: atom_id res chain seq x y z
N CYS A 1 -4.12 -14.58 32.27
CA CYS A 1 -4.49 -13.18 32.63
C CYS A 1 -3.36 -12.43 33.37
N CYS A 2 -2.66 -13.02 34.33
CA CYS A 2 -1.62 -12.29 35.09
C CYS A 2 -0.37 -11.91 34.27
N TYR A 3 -0.02 -12.61 33.23
CA TYR A 3 1.21 -12.38 32.46
C TYR A 3 1.19 -11.02 31.73
N TRP A 4 0.05 -10.64 31.17
CA TRP A 4 -0.11 -9.36 30.46
C TRP A 4 -0.15 -8.14 31.39
N LEU A 5 -0.76 -8.27 32.55
CA LEU A 5 -0.89 -7.16 33.51
C LEU A 5 0.44 -6.78 34.18
N CYS A 6 1.29 -7.77 34.49
CA CYS A 6 2.55 -7.53 35.17
C CYS A 6 3.72 -7.15 34.26
N LYS A 7 3.73 -7.68 33.02
CA LYS A 7 4.80 -7.36 32.06
C LYS A 7 4.44 -6.19 31.17
N GLY A 8 3.17 -6.00 30.81
CA GLY A 8 2.74 -4.89 29.95
C GLY A 8 3.09 -3.51 30.50
N GLU A 9 3.04 -3.30 31.81
CA GLU A 9 3.49 -2.06 32.43
C GLU A 9 4.99 -1.86 32.24
N ALA A 10 5.79 -2.88 32.60
CA ALA A 10 7.23 -2.80 32.49
C ALA A 10 7.69 -2.58 31.04
N ASP A 11 7.08 -3.29 30.11
CA ASP A 11 7.40 -3.20 28.67
C ASP A 11 7.01 -1.83 28.12
N MET A 12 5.81 -1.33 28.45
CA MET A 12 5.34 -0.03 27.96
C MET A 12 6.21 1.12 28.50
N ARG A 13 6.50 1.10 29.82
CA ARG A 13 7.38 2.10 30.43
C ARG A 13 8.79 2.05 29.85
N SER A 14 9.32 0.85 29.59
CA SER A 14 10.63 0.66 28.98
C SER A 14 10.66 1.24 27.56
N LEU A 15 9.65 0.94 26.75
CA LEU A 15 9.50 1.47 25.38
C LEU A 15 9.52 3.00 25.38
N VAL A 16 8.67 3.61 26.19
CA VAL A 16 8.55 5.08 26.24
C VAL A 16 9.87 5.71 26.74
N ARG A 17 10.46 5.21 27.83
CA ARG A 17 11.75 5.71 28.36
C ARG A 17 12.87 5.64 27.34
N HIS A 18 12.92 4.56 26.56
CA HIS A 18 13.95 4.35 25.56
C HIS A 18 13.86 5.35 24.39
N TYR A 19 12.63 5.64 23.93
CA TYR A 19 12.42 6.38 22.69
C TYR A 19 11.89 7.80 22.83
N ARG A 20 11.46 8.25 24.04
CA ARG A 20 10.85 9.57 24.24
C ARG A 20 11.74 10.77 23.86
N ASN A 21 13.05 10.58 23.78
CA ASN A 21 13.98 11.64 23.36
C ASN A 21 14.19 11.68 21.83
N HIS A 22 13.56 10.79 21.06
CA HIS A 22 13.62 10.83 19.61
C HIS A 22 12.58 11.82 19.05
N PRO A 23 13.00 12.87 18.33
CA PRO A 23 12.09 13.91 17.84
C PRO A 23 11.13 13.41 16.76
N SER A 24 11.44 12.31 16.08
CA SER A 24 10.59 11.69 15.06
C SER A 24 9.43 10.86 15.64
N VAL A 25 9.45 10.52 16.93
CA VAL A 25 8.32 9.84 17.57
C VAL A 25 7.23 10.85 17.86
N ILE A 26 6.05 10.64 17.29
CA ILE A 26 4.90 11.54 17.42
C ILE A 26 3.75 10.96 18.24
N MET A 27 3.67 9.65 18.35
CA MET A 27 2.61 8.92 19.08
C MET A 27 3.18 7.63 19.66
N TRP A 28 2.53 7.13 20.73
CA TRP A 28 2.80 5.82 21.34
C TRP A 28 1.69 4.83 20.96
N SER A 29 1.98 3.82 20.16
CA SER A 29 1.02 2.77 19.85
C SER A 29 0.98 1.76 21.00
N LEU A 30 -0.22 1.55 21.56
CA LEU A 30 -0.44 0.63 22.66
C LEU A 30 -0.59 -0.82 22.23
N GLY A 31 -0.88 -1.04 20.96
CA GLY A 31 -1.08 -2.36 20.37
C GLY A 31 -1.72 -2.29 18.99
N ASN A 32 -1.69 -3.43 18.29
CA ASN A 32 -2.28 -3.58 16.98
C ASN A 32 -3.06 -4.87 16.90
N GLU A 33 -4.33 -4.79 16.48
CA GLU A 33 -5.22 -5.93 16.20
C GLU A 33 -5.27 -7.00 17.30
N VAL A 34 -5.14 -6.57 18.56
CA VAL A 34 -5.13 -7.52 19.67
C VAL A 34 -6.48 -8.25 19.78
N PRO A 35 -6.50 -9.53 20.21
CA PRO A 35 -7.73 -10.31 20.31
C PRO A 35 -8.80 -9.67 21.19
N ASP A 36 -8.39 -8.97 22.25
CA ASP A 36 -9.29 -8.38 23.25
C ASP A 36 -9.89 -7.03 22.85
N GLN A 37 -9.58 -6.51 21.67
CA GLN A 37 -9.95 -5.16 21.20
C GLN A 37 -11.45 -4.85 21.25
N SER A 38 -12.30 -5.86 21.31
CA SER A 38 -13.77 -5.71 21.37
C SER A 38 -14.36 -6.04 22.73
N THR A 39 -13.52 -6.22 23.77
CA THR A 39 -13.95 -6.62 25.11
C THR A 39 -13.72 -5.52 26.13
N ASP A 40 -14.46 -5.59 27.26
CA ASP A 40 -14.27 -4.68 28.38
C ASP A 40 -12.85 -4.82 28.98
N THR A 41 -12.31 -6.05 29.01
CA THR A 41 -10.93 -6.31 29.44
C THR A 41 -9.92 -5.59 28.56
N GLY A 42 -10.11 -5.59 27.24
CA GLY A 42 -9.25 -4.86 26.30
C GLY A 42 -9.33 -3.34 26.53
N ALA A 43 -10.51 -2.80 26.81
CA ALA A 43 -10.70 -1.41 27.16
C ALA A 43 -9.95 -1.03 28.46
N GLU A 44 -10.04 -1.86 29.52
CA GLU A 44 -9.27 -1.69 30.75
C GLU A 44 -7.76 -1.74 30.54
N ILE A 45 -7.28 -2.65 29.69
CA ILE A 45 -5.86 -2.74 29.35
C ILE A 45 -5.41 -1.48 28.61
N ALA A 46 -6.16 -1.00 27.62
CA ALA A 46 -5.86 0.23 26.90
C ALA A 46 -5.79 1.43 27.85
N HIS A 47 -6.71 1.54 28.81
CA HIS A 47 -6.70 2.58 29.83
C HIS A 47 -5.41 2.57 30.67
N LYS A 48 -5.00 1.39 31.15
CA LYS A 48 -3.77 1.24 31.92
C LYS A 48 -2.54 1.57 31.10
N LEU A 49 -2.44 1.06 29.88
CA LEU A 49 -1.30 1.32 29.01
C LEU A 49 -1.19 2.80 28.63
N THR A 50 -2.31 3.48 28.40
CA THR A 50 -2.35 4.92 28.19
C THR A 50 -1.81 5.65 29.42
N ALA A 51 -2.26 5.31 30.64
CA ALA A 51 -1.78 5.90 31.85
C ALA A 51 -0.26 5.71 32.03
N TYR A 52 0.24 4.50 31.82
CA TYR A 52 1.69 4.21 31.89
C TYR A 52 2.50 5.01 30.87
N SER A 53 1.97 5.19 29.66
CA SER A 53 2.62 5.99 28.63
C SER A 53 2.69 7.46 29.02
N HIS A 54 1.60 8.02 29.51
CA HIS A 54 1.52 9.43 29.93
C HIS A 54 2.36 9.71 31.19
N ASP A 55 2.48 8.75 32.12
CA ASP A 55 3.39 8.87 33.26
C ASP A 55 4.84 9.05 32.83
N GLU A 56 5.26 8.39 31.75
CA GLU A 56 6.62 8.45 31.23
C GLU A 56 6.84 9.57 30.20
N ASP A 57 5.80 9.92 29.44
CA ASP A 57 5.82 10.99 28.45
C ASP A 57 4.42 11.63 28.29
N PRO A 58 4.13 12.69 29.05
CA PRO A 58 2.86 13.40 28.97
C PRO A 58 2.74 14.29 27.72
N THR A 59 3.76 14.36 26.88
CA THR A 59 3.82 15.30 25.74
C THR A 59 3.28 14.70 24.45
N ARG A 60 3.23 13.36 24.33
CA ARG A 60 2.79 12.66 23.13
C ARG A 60 1.53 11.86 23.37
N PRO A 61 0.60 11.84 22.39
CA PRO A 61 -0.61 11.06 22.49
C PRO A 61 -0.35 9.56 22.35
N THR A 62 -1.27 8.78 22.90
CA THR A 62 -1.36 7.34 22.65
C THR A 62 -2.26 7.04 21.46
N SER A 63 -1.99 5.92 20.79
CA SER A 63 -2.77 5.40 19.68
C SER A 63 -2.96 3.90 19.81
N TYR A 64 -3.84 3.36 18.97
CA TYR A 64 -4.12 1.93 18.87
C TYR A 64 -4.58 1.59 17.45
N GLY A 65 -4.09 0.51 16.86
CA GLY A 65 -4.53 0.03 15.54
C GLY A 65 -5.61 -1.04 15.66
N CYS A 66 -6.80 -0.74 15.15
CA CYS A 66 -7.96 -1.63 15.26
C CYS A 66 -8.47 -2.10 13.89
N ASN A 67 -8.62 -3.41 13.70
CA ASN A 67 -9.17 -4.01 12.48
C ASN A 67 -10.67 -4.39 12.58
N ARG A 68 -11.42 -3.76 13.47
CA ARG A 68 -12.86 -4.00 13.64
C ARG A 68 -13.69 -2.87 13.03
N GLY A 69 -14.60 -3.22 12.13
CA GLY A 69 -15.50 -2.24 11.53
C GLY A 69 -16.57 -1.68 12.47
N ASP A 70 -16.85 -2.38 13.59
CA ASP A 70 -17.84 -1.99 14.60
C ASP A 70 -17.26 -1.22 15.80
N ILE A 71 -16.00 -0.83 15.72
CA ILE A 71 -15.24 -0.26 16.85
C ILE A 71 -15.78 1.08 17.36
N ALA A 72 -16.48 1.83 16.48
CA ALA A 72 -17.07 3.12 16.82
C ALA A 72 -17.96 3.10 18.10
N TYR A 73 -18.49 1.93 18.43
CA TYR A 73 -19.43 1.71 19.53
C TYR A 73 -18.79 1.01 20.75
N ARG A 74 -17.46 0.86 20.78
CA ARG A 74 -16.74 0.12 21.80
C ARG A 74 -16.06 1.05 22.81
N GLU A 75 -16.01 0.62 24.07
CA GLU A 75 -15.43 1.37 25.19
C GLU A 75 -13.95 1.73 24.99
N ILE A 76 -13.18 0.89 24.31
CA ILE A 76 -11.75 1.12 24.06
C ILE A 76 -11.46 2.48 23.40
N VAL A 77 -12.41 3.00 22.61
CA VAL A 77 -12.30 4.32 21.97
C VAL A 77 -12.13 5.45 22.98
N ASN A 78 -12.62 5.25 24.20
CA ASN A 78 -12.57 6.26 25.26
C ASN A 78 -11.21 6.37 25.94
N TYR A 79 -10.34 5.37 25.77
CA TYR A 79 -9.12 5.21 26.55
C TYR A 79 -7.81 5.43 25.75
N VAL A 80 -7.91 5.83 24.49
CA VAL A 80 -6.77 6.24 23.68
C VAL A 80 -6.96 7.67 23.17
N ASP A 81 -5.88 8.41 22.97
CA ASP A 81 -5.95 9.82 22.59
C ASP A 81 -6.29 10.01 21.11
N VAL A 82 -5.70 9.18 20.26
CA VAL A 82 -5.92 9.16 18.81
C VAL A 82 -6.24 7.73 18.40
N PHE A 83 -7.47 7.49 17.99
CA PHE A 83 -7.89 6.14 17.61
C PHE A 83 -7.44 5.81 16.18
N GLY A 84 -6.86 4.62 15.96
CA GLY A 84 -6.41 4.13 14.68
C GLY A 84 -7.32 3.05 14.12
N GLN A 85 -7.70 3.18 12.85
CA GLN A 85 -8.43 2.17 12.10
C GLN A 85 -7.50 1.49 11.09
N ASN A 86 -7.40 0.16 11.20
CA ASN A 86 -6.78 -0.65 10.17
C ASN A 86 -7.85 -1.03 9.15
N TYR A 87 -7.64 -0.67 7.88
CA TYR A 87 -8.59 -0.98 6.79
C TYR A 87 -10.02 -0.49 7.06
N HIS A 88 -11.05 -1.19 6.55
CA HIS A 88 -12.47 -0.87 6.81
C HIS A 88 -12.86 0.56 6.46
N LEU A 89 -12.59 1.00 5.24
CA LEU A 89 -12.96 2.34 4.72
C LEU A 89 -14.40 2.75 5.03
N ASN A 90 -15.31 1.77 4.97
CA ASN A 90 -16.73 1.98 5.26
C ASN A 90 -17.03 2.34 6.73
N ALA A 91 -16.12 2.05 7.66
CA ALA A 91 -16.29 2.38 9.07
C ALA A 91 -15.96 3.85 9.42
N TYR A 92 -15.22 4.56 8.55
CA TYR A 92 -14.74 5.92 8.85
C TYR A 92 -15.88 6.90 9.16
N GLY A 93 -16.91 6.90 8.31
CA GLY A 93 -18.06 7.77 8.50
C GLY A 93 -18.83 7.50 9.80
N ASP A 94 -19.03 6.23 10.12
CA ASP A 94 -19.72 5.82 11.35
C ASP A 94 -18.89 6.16 12.59
N PHE A 95 -17.57 5.95 12.56
CA PHE A 95 -16.70 6.33 13.66
C PHE A 95 -16.78 7.83 13.95
N LEU A 96 -16.62 8.66 12.95
CA LEU A 96 -16.65 10.12 13.10
C LEU A 96 -18.02 10.64 13.55
N LYS A 97 -19.10 10.02 13.10
CA LYS A 97 -20.45 10.36 13.51
C LYS A 97 -20.73 10.00 14.98
N GLN A 98 -20.27 8.84 15.43
CA GLN A 98 -20.49 8.36 16.80
C GLN A 98 -19.53 9.02 17.80
N ASN A 99 -18.35 9.40 17.35
CA ASN A 99 -17.27 9.92 18.18
C ASN A 99 -16.75 11.28 17.66
N PRO A 100 -17.61 12.32 17.57
CA PRO A 100 -17.31 13.57 16.86
C PRO A 100 -16.17 14.39 17.47
N THR A 101 -15.80 14.12 18.73
CA THR A 101 -14.72 14.81 19.44
C THR A 101 -13.42 14.01 19.49
N ARG A 102 -13.43 12.75 19.02
CA ARG A 102 -12.25 11.89 19.03
C ARG A 102 -11.36 12.17 17.84
N ARG A 103 -10.06 12.17 18.08
CA ARG A 103 -9.06 12.18 17.00
C ARG A 103 -8.98 10.79 16.37
N TYR A 104 -8.85 10.75 15.07
CA TYR A 104 -8.93 9.52 14.29
C TYR A 104 -7.95 9.53 13.13
N HIS A 105 -7.32 8.40 12.88
CA HIS A 105 -6.44 8.19 11.72
C HIS A 105 -6.59 6.78 11.15
N ALA A 106 -6.16 6.61 9.91
CA ALA A 106 -6.04 5.30 9.30
C ALA A 106 -4.67 4.71 9.69
N SER A 107 -4.65 3.80 10.65
CA SER A 107 -3.41 3.28 11.24
C SER A 107 -2.75 2.19 10.41
N GLU A 108 -3.50 1.57 9.50
CA GLU A 108 -2.98 0.62 8.52
C GLU A 108 -3.89 0.60 7.30
N THR A 109 -3.34 0.91 6.13
CA THR A 109 -4.15 1.09 4.92
C THR A 109 -3.61 0.29 3.75
N SER A 110 -4.38 0.26 2.68
CA SER A 110 -4.05 -0.28 1.38
C SER A 110 -3.85 -1.79 1.38
N SER A 111 -2.68 -2.33 1.73
CA SER A 111 -2.29 -3.71 1.45
C SER A 111 -2.43 -4.07 -0.04
N ALA A 112 -2.18 -3.13 -0.93
CA ALA A 112 -2.03 -3.41 -2.35
C ALA A 112 -0.71 -4.13 -2.61
N THR A 113 -0.70 -5.02 -3.60
CA THR A 113 0.42 -5.92 -3.87
C THR A 113 0.94 -5.77 -5.29
N SER A 114 2.26 -5.63 -5.45
CA SER A 114 2.93 -5.60 -6.76
C SER A 114 4.38 -6.04 -6.67
N SER A 115 4.90 -6.53 -7.79
CA SER A 115 6.35 -6.71 -8.01
C SER A 115 6.91 -5.49 -8.74
N ARG A 116 8.16 -5.12 -8.49
CA ARG A 116 8.80 -4.01 -9.21
C ARG A 116 9.16 -4.42 -10.64
N GLY A 117 8.67 -3.63 -11.61
CA GLY A 117 9.05 -3.75 -13.03
C GLY A 117 8.45 -4.95 -13.76
N GLU A 118 7.51 -5.67 -13.17
CA GLU A 118 6.80 -6.78 -13.81
C GLU A 118 5.44 -6.30 -14.33
N TYR A 119 5.18 -6.51 -15.62
CA TYR A 119 3.92 -6.08 -16.22
C TYR A 119 3.28 -7.22 -16.99
N PHE A 120 1.98 -7.40 -16.78
CA PHE A 120 1.22 -8.47 -17.41
C PHE A 120 0.13 -7.90 -18.30
N PHE A 121 -0.10 -8.57 -19.40
CA PHE A 121 -1.08 -8.18 -20.41
C PHE A 121 -2.07 -9.33 -20.70
N PRO A 122 -3.36 -9.02 -20.92
CA PRO A 122 -3.98 -7.71 -20.81
C PRO A 122 -3.94 -7.19 -19.38
N VAL A 123 -3.97 -5.86 -19.20
CA VAL A 123 -4.07 -5.26 -17.86
C VAL A 123 -5.37 -5.72 -17.23
N ASN A 124 -5.26 -6.38 -16.09
CA ASN A 124 -6.42 -6.92 -15.40
C ASN A 124 -6.86 -5.95 -14.31
N THR A 125 -8.08 -5.44 -14.43
CA THR A 125 -8.71 -4.55 -13.46
C THR A 125 -9.37 -5.31 -12.30
N ARG A 126 -9.37 -6.66 -12.35
CA ARG A 126 -9.89 -7.49 -11.27
C ARG A 126 -8.76 -7.94 -10.35
N PRO A 127 -9.02 -8.06 -9.04
CA PRO A 127 -7.98 -8.44 -8.07
C PRO A 127 -7.43 -9.86 -8.25
N ASN A 128 -7.85 -10.60 -9.25
CA ASN A 128 -7.44 -11.96 -9.49
C ASN A 128 -6.63 -12.08 -10.76
N ASP A 129 -5.46 -12.62 -10.64
CA ASP A 129 -4.65 -13.34 -11.59
C ASP A 129 -3.70 -12.54 -12.47
N ASN A 130 -2.50 -12.46 -11.97
CA ASN A 130 -1.34 -12.66 -12.84
C ASN A 130 -0.25 -13.36 -12.00
N ARG A 131 -0.43 -14.65 -11.76
CA ARG A 131 0.49 -15.49 -10.99
C ARG A 131 1.69 -15.98 -11.81
N ALA A 132 2.07 -15.26 -12.88
CA ALA A 132 3.22 -15.67 -13.67
C ALA A 132 4.48 -15.64 -12.81
N ASN A 133 5.11 -16.78 -12.63
CA ASN A 133 6.36 -16.94 -11.89
C ASN A 133 6.33 -16.36 -10.46
N PHE A 134 5.19 -16.41 -9.77
CA PHE A 134 5.01 -15.82 -8.45
C PHE A 134 5.28 -14.30 -8.41
N GLN A 135 5.06 -13.61 -9.51
CA GLN A 135 5.13 -12.16 -9.59
C GLN A 135 3.73 -11.54 -9.64
N LEU A 136 3.65 -10.26 -9.35
CA LEU A 136 2.43 -9.45 -9.41
C LEU A 136 2.66 -8.24 -10.28
N SER A 137 1.66 -7.88 -11.07
CA SER A 137 1.82 -6.80 -12.04
C SER A 137 2.08 -5.45 -11.38
N SER A 138 3.07 -4.73 -11.88
CA SER A 138 3.40 -3.35 -11.52
C SER A 138 2.37 -2.32 -11.96
N TYR A 139 1.39 -2.70 -12.76
CA TYR A 139 0.22 -1.84 -12.98
C TYR A 139 -0.53 -1.54 -11.69
N ASP A 140 -0.24 -2.30 -10.63
CA ASP A 140 -0.71 -2.05 -9.28
C ASP A 140 -2.24 -1.95 -9.19
N MET A 141 -2.91 -2.98 -9.73
CA MET A 141 -4.36 -3.09 -9.77
C MET A 141 -4.85 -4.20 -8.83
N LYS A 142 -4.01 -4.65 -7.89
CA LYS A 142 -4.30 -5.78 -7.03
C LYS A 142 -4.15 -5.45 -5.55
N THR A 143 -5.15 -5.91 -4.78
CA THR A 143 -5.12 -5.89 -3.31
C THR A 143 -5.37 -7.29 -2.76
N VAL A 144 -5.13 -7.46 -1.48
CA VAL A 144 -5.61 -8.61 -0.70
C VAL A 144 -7.07 -8.42 -0.32
N GLY A 145 -7.72 -9.48 0.19
CA GLY A 145 -9.16 -9.46 0.46
C GLY A 145 -9.63 -8.46 1.51
N TRP A 146 -8.74 -8.00 2.39
CA TRP A 146 -9.02 -6.97 3.41
C TRP A 146 -8.53 -5.58 3.01
N GLY A 147 -7.76 -5.48 1.92
CA GLY A 147 -7.13 -4.25 1.46
C GLY A 147 -8.00 -3.41 0.54
N CYS A 148 -7.49 -2.26 0.19
CA CYS A 148 -8.06 -1.34 -0.80
C CYS A 148 -6.97 -0.78 -1.72
N MET A 149 -7.37 -0.21 -2.83
CA MET A 149 -6.44 0.53 -3.68
C MET A 149 -6.04 1.84 -2.97
N PRO A 150 -4.81 2.34 -3.21
CA PRO A 150 -4.41 3.64 -2.65
C PRO A 150 -5.39 4.77 -2.96
N GLU A 151 -5.93 4.78 -4.19
CA GLU A 151 -6.89 5.79 -4.63
C GLU A 151 -8.19 5.77 -3.83
N ASP A 152 -8.65 4.58 -3.38
CA ASP A 152 -9.85 4.45 -2.54
C ASP A 152 -9.62 5.08 -1.16
N GLU A 153 -8.43 4.86 -0.58
CA GLU A 153 -8.04 5.47 0.70
C GLU A 153 -7.93 6.99 0.56
N PHE A 154 -7.26 7.48 -0.48
CA PHE A 154 -7.15 8.93 -0.75
C PHE A 154 -8.51 9.60 -0.88
N ALA A 155 -9.45 8.95 -1.58
CA ALA A 155 -10.83 9.42 -1.69
C ALA A 155 -11.52 9.56 -0.32
N MET A 156 -11.28 8.61 0.57
CA MET A 156 -11.86 8.64 1.92
C MET A 156 -11.21 9.70 2.80
N LEU A 157 -9.90 9.92 2.70
CA LEU A 157 -9.22 11.00 3.42
C LEU A 157 -9.68 12.39 2.94
N GLU A 158 -9.93 12.57 1.65
CA GLU A 158 -10.51 13.82 1.13
C GLU A 158 -11.96 14.02 1.57
N LYS A 159 -12.72 12.93 1.64
CA LYS A 159 -14.13 12.96 2.12
C LYS A 159 -14.22 13.28 3.61
N TYR A 160 -13.25 12.87 4.42
CA TYR A 160 -13.24 13.04 5.87
C TYR A 160 -12.00 13.82 6.34
N PRO A 161 -11.92 15.13 6.09
CA PRO A 161 -10.73 15.93 6.36
C PRO A 161 -10.40 16.09 7.86
N SER A 162 -11.26 15.61 8.76
CA SER A 162 -10.99 15.52 10.20
C SER A 162 -10.10 14.34 10.58
N MET A 163 -9.86 13.40 9.66
CA MET A 163 -8.87 12.33 9.85
C MET A 163 -7.47 12.90 9.76
N SER A 164 -6.58 12.44 10.64
CA SER A 164 -5.20 12.96 10.73
C SER A 164 -4.27 12.48 9.59
N GLY A 165 -4.72 11.50 8.79
CA GLY A 165 -3.97 10.89 7.70
C GLY A 165 -3.90 9.37 7.80
N GLU A 166 -2.94 8.78 7.09
CA GLU A 166 -2.80 7.33 6.97
C GLU A 166 -1.37 6.84 7.23
N PHE A 167 -1.28 5.57 7.63
CA PHE A 167 -0.05 4.78 7.63
C PHE A 167 -0.25 3.58 6.73
N VAL A 168 0.54 3.49 5.67
CA VAL A 168 0.37 2.48 4.63
C VAL A 168 1.00 1.16 5.03
N TRP A 169 0.30 0.05 4.80
CA TRP A 169 0.90 -1.27 4.81
C TRP A 169 1.36 -1.64 3.39
N THR A 170 2.68 -1.52 3.07
CA THR A 170 3.75 -1.08 3.96
C THR A 170 4.79 -0.26 3.18
N GLY A 171 5.65 0.47 3.89
CA GLY A 171 6.69 1.30 3.27
C GLY A 171 7.72 0.48 2.49
N PHE A 172 8.18 -0.64 3.05
CA PHE A 172 9.17 -1.54 2.43
C PHE A 172 8.63 -2.95 2.36
N ASP A 173 9.04 -3.70 1.33
CA ASP A 173 8.88 -5.15 1.37
C ASP A 173 9.70 -5.74 2.52
N TYR A 174 9.26 -6.87 3.03
CA TYR A 174 9.88 -7.57 4.15
C TYR A 174 9.85 -9.08 3.92
N LEU A 175 10.68 -9.82 4.64
CA LEU A 175 10.72 -11.27 4.58
C LEU A 175 9.64 -11.88 5.48
N GLY A 176 9.06 -12.98 5.04
CA GLY A 176 8.21 -13.85 5.85
C GLY A 176 6.73 -13.84 5.51
N GLU A 177 6.24 -12.92 4.67
CA GLU A 177 4.83 -12.86 4.29
C GLU A 177 4.65 -12.68 2.78
N PRO A 178 4.81 -13.73 1.98
CA PRO A 178 4.71 -13.65 0.53
C PRO A 178 3.24 -13.65 0.04
N THR A 179 2.34 -12.97 0.69
CA THR A 179 0.95 -12.82 0.28
C THR A 179 0.84 -12.17 -1.11
N PRO A 180 0.07 -12.70 -2.06
CA PRO A 180 -0.96 -13.73 -1.91
C PRO A 180 -0.47 -15.17 -2.02
N TYR A 181 0.82 -15.42 -2.10
CA TYR A 181 1.41 -16.76 -2.26
C TYR A 181 1.80 -17.41 -0.92
N ASN A 182 1.26 -16.90 0.18
CA ASN A 182 1.49 -17.39 1.55
C ASN A 182 0.70 -18.64 1.90
N LYS A 183 -0.32 -18.98 1.12
CA LYS A 183 -1.07 -20.21 1.35
C LYS A 183 -0.27 -21.36 0.78
N ASP A 184 -0.11 -22.34 1.56
CA ASP A 184 0.14 -23.78 1.35
C ASP A 184 1.11 -24.15 0.21
N LEU A 185 1.00 -23.56 -0.97
CA LEU A 185 1.88 -23.78 -2.11
C LEU A 185 3.31 -23.24 -1.90
N THR A 186 3.50 -22.31 -0.97
CA THR A 186 4.78 -21.63 -0.78
C THR A 186 5.72 -22.36 0.18
N ASN A 187 5.19 -23.30 0.97
CA ASN A 187 5.98 -24.10 1.88
C ASN A 187 5.50 -25.56 1.88
N LEU A 188 6.13 -26.40 1.07
CA LEU A 188 5.81 -27.81 0.96
C LEU A 188 5.93 -28.57 2.30
N LEU A 189 6.60 -28.04 3.29
CA LEU A 189 6.68 -28.59 4.64
C LEU A 189 5.36 -28.47 5.43
N ASN A 190 4.43 -27.64 4.97
CA ASN A 190 3.11 -27.50 5.60
C ASN A 190 2.16 -28.63 5.23
N PHE A 191 2.51 -29.47 4.24
CA PHE A 191 1.69 -30.60 3.80
C PHE A 191 2.14 -31.88 4.50
N SER A 192 1.29 -32.42 5.35
CA SER A 192 1.49 -33.69 5.99
C SER A 192 0.81 -34.88 5.24
N ASP A 193 -0.20 -34.56 4.42
CA ASP A 193 -0.87 -35.53 3.56
C ASP A 193 -0.13 -35.66 2.22
N PRO A 194 0.26 -36.87 1.79
CA PRO A 194 0.98 -37.09 0.54
C PRO A 194 0.20 -36.68 -0.71
N ALA A 195 -1.13 -36.79 -0.72
CA ALA A 195 -1.94 -36.42 -1.88
C ALA A 195 -2.03 -34.89 -2.03
N GLU A 196 -2.18 -34.15 -0.92
CA GLU A 196 -2.13 -32.69 -0.89
C GLU A 196 -0.76 -32.19 -1.30
N LEU A 197 0.32 -32.81 -0.85
CA LEU A 197 1.68 -32.47 -1.22
C LEU A 197 1.93 -32.63 -2.73
N GLU A 198 1.47 -33.73 -3.34
CA GLU A 198 1.61 -33.93 -4.78
C GLU A 198 0.75 -32.94 -5.60
N ALA A 199 -0.47 -32.62 -5.12
CA ALA A 199 -1.31 -31.63 -5.75
C ALA A 199 -0.64 -30.24 -5.69
N ALA A 200 -0.07 -29.87 -4.55
CA ALA A 200 0.67 -28.62 -4.39
C ALA A 200 1.90 -28.55 -5.28
N LYS A 201 2.67 -29.64 -5.38
CA LYS A 201 3.82 -29.72 -6.31
C LYS A 201 3.41 -29.52 -7.76
N LYS A 202 2.32 -30.17 -8.18
CA LYS A 202 1.80 -30.05 -9.54
C LYS A 202 1.35 -28.62 -9.84
N GLU A 203 0.65 -27.98 -8.91
CA GLU A 203 0.26 -26.57 -9.07
C GLU A 203 1.48 -25.66 -9.13
N LEU A 204 2.54 -25.90 -8.35
CA LEU A 204 3.79 -25.17 -8.43
C LEU A 204 4.50 -25.31 -9.79
N GLU A 205 4.46 -26.50 -10.37
CA GLU A 205 5.01 -26.75 -11.71
C GLU A 205 4.20 -26.01 -12.80
N GLU A 206 2.87 -25.97 -12.66
CA GLU A 206 1.98 -25.26 -13.56
C GLU A 206 2.10 -23.73 -13.47
N LEU A 207 2.46 -23.20 -12.29
CA LEU A 207 2.61 -21.75 -12.04
C LEU A 207 3.87 -21.15 -12.66
N GLY A 208 4.79 -21.94 -13.17
CA GLY A 208 5.93 -21.42 -13.89
C GLY A 208 7.25 -22.14 -13.66
N LYS A 209 8.31 -21.55 -14.21
CA LYS A 209 9.66 -22.08 -14.17
C LYS A 209 10.36 -21.93 -12.82
N ILE A 210 9.85 -21.11 -11.94
CA ILE A 210 10.39 -20.86 -10.60
C ILE A 210 9.85 -21.93 -9.67
N LYS A 211 10.73 -22.81 -9.20
CA LYS A 211 10.38 -23.91 -8.29
C LYS A 211 10.11 -23.49 -6.84
N THR A 212 10.57 -22.30 -6.47
CA THR A 212 10.44 -21.78 -5.10
C THR A 212 9.82 -20.37 -5.18
N PRO A 213 8.64 -20.17 -4.57
CA PRO A 213 8.05 -18.84 -4.52
C PRO A 213 8.91 -17.86 -3.72
N SER A 214 8.67 -16.58 -3.92
CA SER A 214 9.30 -15.52 -3.15
C SER A 214 9.06 -15.72 -1.64
N ARG A 215 10.06 -15.38 -0.86
CA ARG A 215 9.93 -15.25 0.60
C ARG A 215 9.72 -13.80 1.03
N SER A 216 9.72 -12.88 0.08
CA SER A 216 9.45 -11.46 0.28
C SER A 216 7.96 -11.17 0.23
N SER A 217 7.52 -10.19 0.99
CA SER A 217 6.21 -9.60 0.79
C SER A 217 6.13 -8.88 -0.57
N TYR A 218 4.91 -8.52 -0.98
CA TYR A 218 4.62 -7.73 -2.18
C TYR A 218 3.96 -6.39 -1.82
N PHE A 219 3.81 -6.10 -0.54
CA PHE A 219 3.10 -4.93 -0.02
C PHE A 219 3.92 -3.64 -0.10
N GLY A 220 5.24 -3.74 -0.12
CA GLY A 220 6.12 -2.58 -0.04
C GLY A 220 5.87 -1.55 -1.14
N ILE A 221 5.93 -0.27 -0.77
CA ILE A 221 6.04 0.86 -1.70
C ILE A 221 7.44 0.84 -2.33
N VAL A 222 8.43 0.40 -1.55
CA VAL A 222 9.83 0.18 -1.92
C VAL A 222 10.12 -1.32 -1.78
N ASP A 223 10.91 -1.89 -2.69
CA ASP A 223 11.29 -3.29 -2.64
C ASP A 223 12.41 -3.57 -1.60
N LEU A 224 12.74 -4.87 -1.39
CA LEU A 224 13.79 -5.27 -0.45
C LEU A 224 15.19 -4.70 -0.77
N CYS A 225 15.42 -4.31 -2.02
CA CYS A 225 16.70 -3.74 -2.45
C CYS A 225 16.74 -2.21 -2.29
N GLY A 226 15.66 -1.61 -1.81
CA GLY A 226 15.55 -0.16 -1.63
C GLY A 226 15.11 0.60 -2.88
N PHE A 227 14.63 -0.08 -3.92
CA PHE A 227 14.15 0.56 -5.13
C PHE A 227 12.64 0.85 -5.05
N PRO A 228 12.21 2.06 -5.47
CA PRO A 228 10.79 2.39 -5.53
C PRO A 228 10.07 1.50 -6.56
N LYS A 229 8.89 1.01 -6.19
CA LYS A 229 7.93 0.43 -7.12
C LYS A 229 7.10 1.53 -7.78
N ASP A 230 6.31 1.22 -8.83
CA ASP A 230 5.46 2.24 -9.46
C ASP A 230 4.50 2.91 -8.47
N ARG A 231 4.01 2.15 -7.49
CA ARG A 231 3.19 2.63 -6.37
C ARG A 231 3.84 3.74 -5.54
N TYR A 232 5.14 3.77 -5.43
CA TYR A 232 5.86 4.86 -4.77
C TYR A 232 5.49 6.21 -5.38
N TYR A 233 5.43 6.27 -6.70
CA TYR A 233 5.09 7.49 -7.42
C TYR A 233 3.61 7.84 -7.34
N ASN A 234 2.72 6.86 -7.13
CA ASN A 234 1.32 7.11 -6.83
C ASN A 234 1.19 7.85 -5.49
N TYR A 235 1.77 7.31 -4.41
CA TYR A 235 1.80 7.98 -3.11
C TYR A 235 2.49 9.33 -3.16
N GLN A 236 3.63 9.43 -3.82
CA GLN A 236 4.36 10.69 -3.96
C GLN A 236 3.51 11.74 -4.70
N SER A 237 2.78 11.37 -5.74
CA SER A 237 1.94 12.28 -6.50
C SER A 237 0.79 12.87 -5.66
N TYR A 238 0.27 12.09 -4.72
CA TYR A 238 -0.82 12.50 -3.84
C TYR A 238 -0.32 13.24 -2.60
N TRP A 239 0.69 12.74 -1.92
CA TRP A 239 1.21 13.35 -0.69
C TRP A 239 2.05 14.61 -0.93
N ARG A 240 2.71 14.70 -2.09
CA ARG A 240 3.60 15.80 -2.45
C ARG A 240 3.05 16.59 -3.63
N LYS A 241 1.88 17.22 -3.42
CA LYS A 241 1.23 18.08 -4.42
C LYS A 241 2.05 19.31 -4.81
N ASP A 242 3.08 19.63 -4.03
CA ASP A 242 4.06 20.68 -4.24
C ASP A 242 5.23 20.29 -5.16
N LEU A 243 5.49 18.99 -5.29
CA LEU A 243 6.62 18.46 -6.05
C LEU A 243 6.21 18.18 -7.50
N PRO A 244 6.87 18.80 -8.51
CA PRO A 244 6.63 18.46 -9.90
C PRO A 244 6.92 16.98 -10.17
N LEU A 245 5.89 16.22 -10.51
CA LEU A 245 5.97 14.79 -10.75
C LEU A 245 5.09 14.38 -11.92
N VAL A 246 5.65 13.54 -12.78
CA VAL A 246 4.95 12.67 -13.71
C VAL A 246 5.69 11.36 -13.80
N HIS A 247 5.01 10.23 -13.68
CA HIS A 247 5.59 8.89 -13.73
C HIS A 247 4.79 8.01 -14.69
N ILE A 248 5.49 7.45 -15.67
CA ILE A 248 4.95 6.58 -16.72
C ILE A 248 5.13 5.12 -16.32
N LEU A 249 4.07 4.34 -16.43
CA LEU A 249 4.12 2.88 -16.40
C LEU A 249 3.33 2.34 -17.60
N PRO A 250 3.79 1.23 -18.23
CA PRO A 250 4.98 0.44 -17.95
C PRO A 250 6.26 1.09 -18.53
N HIS A 251 7.41 0.45 -18.34
CA HIS A 251 8.59 0.75 -19.13
C HIS A 251 8.30 0.56 -20.63
N TRP A 252 9.11 1.18 -21.50
CA TRP A 252 8.82 1.16 -22.96
C TRP A 252 9.83 0.33 -23.75
N ASN A 253 9.95 -0.96 -23.36
CA ASN A 253 10.85 -1.92 -24.02
C ASN A 253 10.19 -3.29 -24.11
N TRP A 254 9.41 -3.50 -25.18
CA TRP A 254 8.57 -4.68 -25.43
C TRP A 254 8.78 -5.21 -26.86
N PRO A 255 9.96 -5.73 -27.22
CA PRO A 255 10.24 -6.13 -28.60
C PRO A 255 9.28 -7.20 -29.13
N GLU A 256 8.73 -8.03 -28.24
CA GLU A 256 7.77 -9.09 -28.56
C GLU A 256 6.33 -8.59 -28.75
N ARG A 257 6.06 -7.32 -28.46
CA ARG A 257 4.70 -6.76 -28.47
C ARG A 257 4.46 -5.68 -29.52
N VAL A 258 5.30 -5.60 -30.54
CA VAL A 258 5.16 -4.57 -31.60
C VAL A 258 3.77 -4.65 -32.23
N GLY A 259 3.03 -3.53 -32.21
CA GLY A 259 1.65 -3.40 -32.70
C GLY A 259 0.57 -3.88 -31.74
N GLU A 260 0.92 -4.51 -30.62
CA GLU A 260 -0.05 -4.95 -29.61
C GLU A 260 -0.46 -3.81 -28.66
N VAL A 261 -1.71 -3.89 -28.18
CA VAL A 261 -2.22 -2.96 -27.19
C VAL A 261 -1.42 -3.08 -25.90
N THR A 262 -0.79 -1.99 -25.51
CA THR A 262 0.04 -1.85 -24.32
C THR A 262 -0.41 -0.61 -23.56
N PRO A 263 -1.38 -0.74 -22.64
CA PRO A 263 -1.93 0.36 -21.87
C PRO A 263 -0.84 1.14 -21.14
N VAL A 264 -1.00 2.47 -21.11
CA VAL A 264 -0.11 3.38 -20.39
C VAL A 264 -0.89 4.01 -19.25
N HIS A 265 -0.38 3.85 -18.03
CA HIS A 265 -0.89 4.52 -16.86
C HIS A 265 0.10 5.60 -16.42
N ILE A 266 -0.40 6.67 -15.82
CA ILE A 266 0.43 7.79 -15.37
C ILE A 266 -0.03 8.27 -14.01
N TYR A 267 0.96 8.41 -13.11
CA TYR A 267 0.81 9.13 -11.85
C TYR A 267 1.38 10.54 -11.97
N THR A 268 0.70 11.54 -11.47
CA THR A 268 1.18 12.92 -11.51
C THR A 268 0.63 13.76 -10.36
N SER A 269 1.42 14.70 -9.88
CA SER A 269 0.99 15.80 -9.00
C SER A 269 0.39 16.99 -9.75
N GLY A 270 0.33 16.89 -11.09
CA GLY A 270 -0.36 17.86 -11.95
C GLY A 270 -1.84 17.54 -12.12
N ASP A 271 -2.55 18.38 -12.87
CA ASP A 271 -3.99 18.28 -13.11
C ASP A 271 -4.33 17.57 -14.41
N GLU A 272 -3.43 17.65 -15.39
CA GLU A 272 -3.62 17.16 -16.76
C GLU A 272 -2.28 16.63 -17.30
N VAL A 273 -2.36 15.61 -18.15
CA VAL A 273 -1.20 15.05 -18.84
C VAL A 273 -1.51 14.89 -20.33
N GLU A 274 -0.55 15.21 -21.18
CA GLU A 274 -0.52 14.84 -22.58
C GLU A 274 0.55 13.76 -22.80
N LEU A 275 0.14 12.64 -23.43
CA LEU A 275 1.01 11.53 -23.77
C LEU A 275 1.42 11.60 -25.23
N PHE A 276 2.69 11.32 -25.50
CA PHE A 276 3.26 11.28 -26.86
C PHE A 276 3.98 9.96 -27.10
N LEU A 277 3.72 9.34 -28.24
CA LEU A 277 4.44 8.19 -28.75
C LEU A 277 5.17 8.60 -30.02
N ASN A 278 6.50 8.51 -30.03
CA ASN A 278 7.34 8.93 -31.15
C ASN A 278 7.02 10.34 -31.67
N GLY A 279 6.77 11.28 -30.74
CA GLY A 279 6.41 12.65 -31.04
C GLY A 279 4.94 12.90 -31.43
N LYS A 280 4.14 11.84 -31.63
CA LYS A 280 2.71 11.94 -31.95
C LYS A 280 1.88 11.91 -30.68
N SER A 281 1.04 12.93 -30.50
CA SER A 281 0.11 13.00 -29.35
C SER A 281 -0.88 11.82 -29.37
N GLN A 282 -1.01 11.20 -28.21
CA GLN A 282 -2.01 10.18 -27.89
C GLN A 282 -3.23 10.77 -27.18
N GLY A 283 -3.28 12.11 -27.10
CA GLY A 283 -4.33 12.88 -26.45
C GLY A 283 -3.99 13.31 -25.03
N LYS A 284 -4.82 14.21 -24.53
CA LYS A 284 -4.74 14.71 -23.16
C LYS A 284 -5.77 14.03 -22.27
N ARG A 285 -5.39 13.82 -21.01
CA ARG A 285 -6.28 13.35 -19.96
C ARG A 285 -6.19 14.30 -18.78
N LYS A 286 -7.34 14.64 -18.22
CA LYS A 286 -7.44 15.51 -17.04
C LYS A 286 -7.97 14.69 -15.87
N LYS A 287 -7.44 14.94 -14.69
CA LYS A 287 -7.94 14.38 -13.43
C LYS A 287 -9.31 14.99 -13.10
N GLU A 288 -10.25 14.16 -12.65
CA GLU A 288 -11.49 14.60 -12.00
C GLU A 288 -11.26 14.85 -10.51
N HIS A 289 -10.45 14.00 -9.88
CA HIS A 289 -10.05 14.10 -8.48
C HIS A 289 -8.53 14.14 -8.35
N SER A 290 -8.04 14.71 -7.28
CA SER A 290 -6.59 14.89 -7.03
C SER A 290 -5.82 13.56 -7.00
N TYR A 291 -6.50 12.48 -6.65
CA TYR A 291 -5.96 11.13 -6.50
C TYR A 291 -6.10 10.25 -7.76
N ASP A 292 -6.70 10.76 -8.85
CA ASP A 292 -6.93 9.93 -10.03
C ASP A 292 -5.61 9.53 -10.71
N ARG A 293 -5.56 8.26 -11.10
CA ARG A 293 -4.61 7.72 -12.07
C ARG A 293 -5.13 8.03 -13.48
N LEU A 294 -4.26 8.47 -14.37
CA LEU A 294 -4.60 8.72 -15.77
C LEU A 294 -4.21 7.52 -16.63
N THR A 295 -5.12 7.07 -17.52
CA THR A 295 -4.91 5.87 -18.33
C THR A 295 -5.13 6.13 -19.82
N TRP A 296 -4.31 5.50 -20.65
CA TRP A 296 -4.45 5.38 -22.10
C TRP A 296 -4.48 3.90 -22.44
N ASP A 297 -5.68 3.33 -22.56
CA ASP A 297 -5.89 1.89 -22.61
C ASP A 297 -5.64 1.28 -23.99
N ASP A 298 -5.63 2.09 -25.06
CA ASP A 298 -5.56 1.65 -26.46
C ASP A 298 -4.20 1.91 -27.13
N VAL A 299 -3.21 2.35 -26.37
CA VAL A 299 -1.87 2.61 -26.93
C VAL A 299 -1.28 1.32 -27.45
N ARG A 300 -0.84 1.33 -28.72
CA ARG A 300 -0.13 0.19 -29.31
C ARG A 300 1.36 0.42 -29.19
N TYR A 301 2.08 -0.64 -28.77
CA TYR A 301 3.52 -0.54 -28.65
C TYR A 301 4.16 -0.36 -30.01
N GLU A 302 4.93 0.70 -30.12
CA GLU A 302 5.89 0.97 -31.19
C GLU A 302 7.24 1.27 -30.55
N PRO A 303 8.35 0.65 -31.02
CA PRO A 303 9.68 1.00 -30.51
C PRO A 303 9.98 2.49 -30.67
N GLY A 304 10.67 3.07 -29.69
CA GLY A 304 11.03 4.47 -29.71
C GLY A 304 10.82 5.18 -28.38
N GLU A 305 10.19 6.34 -28.41
CA GLU A 305 10.07 7.25 -27.28
C GLU A 305 8.61 7.37 -26.82
N LEU A 306 8.37 7.10 -25.54
CA LEU A 306 7.11 7.41 -24.89
C LEU A 306 7.34 8.56 -23.90
N LYS A 307 6.68 9.69 -24.13
CA LYS A 307 6.84 10.92 -23.36
C LYS A 307 5.52 11.39 -22.76
N ALA A 308 5.53 11.73 -21.48
CA ALA A 308 4.41 12.38 -20.81
C ALA A 308 4.79 13.80 -20.40
N VAL A 309 3.88 14.75 -20.62
CA VAL A 309 4.02 16.13 -20.19
C VAL A 309 2.82 16.46 -19.30
N ALA A 310 3.10 16.72 -18.03
CA ALA A 310 2.10 17.11 -17.05
C ALA A 310 1.95 18.63 -16.99
N TYR A 311 0.72 19.06 -16.74
CA TYR A 311 0.36 20.47 -16.56
C TYR A 311 -0.31 20.64 -15.19
N LYS A 312 -0.16 21.80 -14.60
CA LYS A 312 -0.84 22.23 -13.38
C LYS A 312 -1.30 23.65 -13.55
N GLU A 313 -2.60 23.90 -13.36
CA GLU A 313 -3.20 25.22 -13.58
C GLU A 313 -2.88 25.79 -14.96
N GLY A 314 -2.89 24.93 -15.99
CA GLY A 314 -2.60 25.28 -17.38
C GLY A 314 -1.12 25.53 -17.71
N LYS A 315 -0.21 25.45 -16.74
CA LYS A 315 1.24 25.60 -16.94
C LYS A 315 1.93 24.26 -16.98
N ARG A 316 2.98 24.14 -17.78
CA ARG A 316 3.85 22.96 -17.80
C ARG A 316 4.41 22.71 -16.39
N TRP A 317 4.22 21.52 -15.88
CA TRP A 317 4.55 21.14 -14.50
C TRP A 317 5.72 20.18 -14.40
N ALA A 318 5.65 19.05 -15.11
CA ALA A 318 6.69 18.03 -15.14
C ALA A 318 6.69 17.30 -16.48
N GLU A 319 7.79 16.63 -16.80
CA GLU A 319 7.84 15.69 -17.92
C GLU A 319 8.69 14.47 -17.59
N GLN A 320 8.36 13.35 -18.23
CA GLN A 320 9.15 12.14 -18.23
C GLN A 320 9.21 11.56 -19.64
N LEU A 321 10.36 11.02 -19.97
CA LEU A 321 10.62 10.31 -21.21
C LEU A 321 11.16 8.91 -20.88
N VAL A 322 10.49 7.88 -21.38
CA VAL A 322 10.98 6.49 -21.39
C VAL A 322 11.24 6.05 -22.83
N LYS A 323 12.24 5.21 -23.02
CA LYS A 323 12.67 4.80 -24.36
C LYS A 323 12.82 3.30 -24.45
N THR A 324 12.54 2.77 -25.65
CA THR A 324 12.98 1.42 -26.03
C THR A 324 14.51 1.39 -26.03
N THR A 325 15.08 0.37 -25.40
CA THR A 325 16.53 0.16 -25.39
C THR A 325 17.02 -0.24 -26.79
N GLY A 326 18.14 0.35 -27.22
CA GLY A 326 18.85 -0.07 -28.40
C GLY A 326 19.67 -1.34 -28.16
N GLN A 327 20.46 -1.75 -29.19
CA GLN A 327 21.47 -2.79 -29.02
C GLN A 327 22.47 -2.38 -27.92
N PRO A 328 22.97 -3.32 -27.09
CA PRO A 328 24.03 -3.03 -26.14
C PRO A 328 25.19 -2.33 -26.84
N ALA A 329 25.62 -1.20 -26.31
CA ALA A 329 26.86 -0.56 -26.79
C ALA A 329 28.02 -1.48 -26.37
N GLY A 330 28.45 -2.35 -27.26
CA GLY A 330 29.59 -3.28 -27.23
C GLY A 330 30.14 -3.74 -25.87
N SER A 331 30.42 -5.00 -25.76
CA SER A 331 31.21 -5.58 -24.67
C SER A 331 32.66 -5.17 -24.79
#